data_68adbc2e38ad3610f11497f29ed010c5
#
_entry.id   68adbc2e38ad3610f11497f29ed010c5
#
_cell.length_a   1.000
_cell.length_b   1.000
_cell.length_c   1.000
_cell.angle_alpha   90.00
_cell.angle_beta   90.00
_cell.angle_gamma   90.00
#
_symmetry.space_group_name_H-M   'P 1'
#
loop_
_entity.id
_entity.type
_entity.pdbx_description
1 polymer ?
#
loop_
_entity_poly.entity_id
_entity_poly.type
_entity_poly.pdbx_seq_one_letter_code
_entity_poly.pdbx_strand_id
1 'polypeptide(L)'
;MSTVRLNTGKMAMAARRLGKVSLKNTALLLCDMQEKFRGNIMYYPQIIEVARRMLEGANALDMPVIVTEQYPKGLGHTVSELDVSQLKVFPKTHFSMLVPEVVDHIKTLKDINSVMICGIENHVCVQNTVLDLLEDNFDVHLIADACSSRSMTDRIYAFQRMKDAGAYVTTSESMLLALVGGASHPRFKQIQKIIMTSAPDTGLLTTIKGETAV
;
A
#
# COMPACT_ATOMS: atom_id res chain seq x y z
N MET A 1 43.33 -29.06 3.59
CA MET A 1 42.71 -28.16 2.61
C MET A 1 41.38 -28.77 2.20
N SER A 2 40.29 -28.31 2.84
CA SER A 2 38.93 -28.84 2.60
C SER A 2 38.24 -27.94 1.60
N THR A 3 37.94 -28.50 0.42
CA THR A 3 37.24 -27.81 -0.68
C THR A 3 35.76 -27.71 -0.34
N VAL A 4 35.28 -26.52 -0.05
CA VAL A 4 33.85 -26.24 0.07
C VAL A 4 33.22 -26.37 -1.31
N ARG A 5 32.43 -27.41 -1.52
CA ARG A 5 31.59 -27.55 -2.73
C ARG A 5 30.38 -26.65 -2.58
N LEU A 6 30.24 -25.66 -3.46
CA LEU A 6 28.99 -24.95 -3.67
C LEU A 6 27.93 -25.97 -4.14
N ASN A 7 26.91 -26.15 -3.34
CA ASN A 7 25.77 -27.00 -3.67
C ASN A 7 24.98 -26.32 -4.80
N THR A 8 25.18 -26.75 -6.04
CA THR A 8 24.36 -26.34 -7.18
C THR A 8 23.01 -27.08 -7.16
N GLY A 9 22.27 -26.94 -6.06
CA GLY A 9 20.86 -27.31 -6.02
C GLY A 9 20.15 -26.53 -7.12
N LYS A 10 19.48 -27.23 -8.05
CA LYS A 10 18.59 -26.63 -9.05
C LYS A 10 17.68 -25.63 -8.33
N MET A 11 17.93 -24.32 -8.50
CA MET A 11 16.93 -23.30 -8.22
C MET A 11 15.77 -23.64 -9.15
N ALA A 12 14.69 -24.19 -8.58
CA ALA A 12 13.42 -24.21 -9.27
C ALA A 12 13.16 -22.76 -9.66
N MET A 13 13.02 -22.48 -10.96
CA MET A 13 12.59 -21.15 -11.41
C MET A 13 11.29 -20.85 -10.66
N ALA A 14 11.35 -19.93 -9.70
CA ALA A 14 10.16 -19.46 -9.02
C ALA A 14 9.19 -19.01 -10.13
N ALA A 15 7.98 -19.59 -10.13
CA ALA A 15 6.98 -19.22 -11.11
C ALA A 15 6.81 -17.70 -11.05
N ARG A 16 6.93 -17.02 -12.21
CA ARG A 16 6.86 -15.57 -12.29
C ARG A 16 5.54 -15.09 -11.69
N ARG A 17 5.61 -14.41 -10.57
CA ARG A 17 4.44 -13.76 -9.97
C ARG A 17 4.04 -12.59 -10.86
N LEU A 18 2.77 -12.52 -11.23
CA LEU A 18 2.26 -11.49 -12.15
C LEU A 18 1.56 -10.34 -11.41
N GLY A 19 1.50 -10.41 -10.06
CA GLY A 19 0.80 -9.41 -9.26
C GLY A 19 -0.70 -9.34 -9.55
N LYS A 20 -1.35 -10.45 -9.84
CA LYS A 20 -2.80 -10.50 -9.96
C LYS A 20 -3.43 -10.46 -8.58
N VAL A 21 -4.37 -9.55 -8.39
CA VAL A 21 -5.11 -9.40 -7.13
C VAL A 21 -6.38 -10.24 -7.11
N SER A 22 -6.79 -10.64 -5.92
CA SER A 22 -8.06 -11.33 -5.68
C SER A 22 -8.66 -10.88 -4.35
N LEU A 23 -9.96 -10.66 -4.32
CA LEU A 23 -10.70 -10.30 -3.09
C LEU A 23 -10.55 -11.35 -1.98
N LYS A 24 -10.26 -12.61 -2.35
CA LYS A 24 -10.18 -13.72 -1.38
C LYS A 24 -8.92 -13.68 -0.52
N ASN A 25 -7.84 -13.07 -1.02
CA ASN A 25 -6.52 -13.15 -0.38
C ASN A 25 -5.80 -11.80 -0.28
N THR A 26 -6.50 -10.69 -0.53
CA THR A 26 -5.90 -9.34 -0.50
C THR A 26 -6.48 -8.51 0.64
N ALA A 27 -5.63 -7.80 1.37
CA ALA A 27 -6.00 -6.81 2.38
C ALA A 27 -5.50 -5.41 2.00
N LEU A 28 -6.18 -4.36 2.51
CA LEU A 28 -5.70 -2.98 2.43
C LEU A 28 -4.94 -2.61 3.70
N LEU A 29 -3.73 -2.11 3.55
CA LEU A 29 -2.91 -1.52 4.62
C LEU A 29 -2.95 0.02 4.49
N LEU A 30 -3.44 0.69 5.53
CA LEU A 30 -3.46 2.14 5.65
C LEU A 30 -2.40 2.59 6.65
N CYS A 31 -1.30 3.14 6.13
CA CYS A 31 -0.07 3.42 6.88
C CYS A 31 -0.04 4.87 7.35
N ASP A 32 -0.20 5.10 8.65
CA ASP A 32 0.15 6.31 9.40
C ASP A 32 -0.38 7.64 8.83
N MET A 33 -1.59 7.64 8.28
CA MET A 33 -2.23 8.83 7.69
C MET A 33 -2.76 9.77 8.77
N GLN A 34 -1.85 10.44 9.52
CA GLN A 34 -2.17 11.16 10.75
C GLN A 34 -2.16 12.70 10.60
N GLU A 35 -2.85 13.37 11.51
CA GLU A 35 -3.11 14.82 11.51
C GLU A 35 -1.83 15.68 11.51
N LYS A 36 -0.81 15.31 12.29
CA LYS A 36 0.41 16.13 12.42
C LYS A 36 1.27 16.14 11.15
N PHE A 37 0.98 15.29 10.19
CA PHE A 37 1.70 15.26 8.92
C PHE A 37 1.16 16.26 7.87
N ARG A 38 0.01 16.91 8.11
CA ARG A 38 -0.65 17.81 7.14
C ARG A 38 0.27 18.90 6.57
N GLY A 39 1.15 19.47 7.36
CA GLY A 39 2.05 20.53 6.92
C GLY A 39 3.38 20.05 6.34
N ASN A 40 3.66 18.76 6.39
CA ASN A 40 4.99 18.22 6.10
C ASN A 40 5.04 17.33 4.85
N ILE A 41 3.93 16.68 4.49
CA ILE A 41 3.89 15.71 3.40
C ILE A 41 3.47 16.39 2.09
N MET A 42 4.22 16.14 1.04
CA MET A 42 3.90 16.64 -0.29
C MET A 42 2.58 16.05 -0.80
N TYR A 43 1.69 16.89 -1.33
CA TYR A 43 0.38 16.50 -1.86
C TYR A 43 -0.51 15.76 -0.83
N TYR A 44 -0.38 16.09 0.45
CA TYR A 44 -1.09 15.35 1.51
C TYR A 44 -2.61 15.37 1.35
N PRO A 45 -3.28 16.52 1.07
CA PRO A 45 -4.72 16.52 0.83
C PRO A 45 -5.15 15.59 -0.32
N GLN A 46 -4.35 15.56 -1.39
CA GLN A 46 -4.64 14.75 -2.57
C GLN A 46 -4.50 13.26 -2.28
N ILE A 47 -3.43 12.84 -1.57
CA ILE A 47 -3.25 11.42 -1.22
C ILE A 47 -4.26 10.97 -0.16
N ILE A 48 -4.73 11.86 0.73
CA ILE A 48 -5.84 11.56 1.65
C ILE A 48 -7.10 11.25 0.84
N GLU A 49 -7.43 12.05 -0.17
CA GLU A 49 -8.59 11.80 -1.03
C GLU A 49 -8.48 10.46 -1.77
N VAL A 50 -7.29 10.12 -2.28
CA VAL A 50 -7.09 8.83 -2.95
C VAL A 50 -7.14 7.67 -1.94
N ALA A 51 -6.53 7.81 -0.76
CA ALA A 51 -6.61 6.81 0.30
C ALA A 51 -8.07 6.59 0.76
N ARG A 52 -8.88 7.67 0.84
CA ARG A 52 -10.32 7.59 1.13
C ARG A 52 -11.05 6.73 0.08
N ARG A 53 -10.77 6.93 -1.20
CA ARG A 53 -11.33 6.09 -2.27
C ARG A 53 -10.93 4.61 -2.15
N MET A 54 -9.68 4.35 -1.79
CA MET A 54 -9.23 2.97 -1.53
C MET A 54 -9.95 2.36 -0.33
N LEU A 55 -10.14 3.12 0.74
CA LEU A 55 -10.87 2.67 1.92
C LEU A 55 -12.35 2.41 1.61
N GLU A 56 -13.02 3.32 0.90
CA GLU A 56 -14.40 3.13 0.43
C GLU A 56 -14.52 1.91 -0.49
N GLY A 57 -13.56 1.71 -1.40
CA GLY A 57 -13.50 0.54 -2.27
C GLY A 57 -13.32 -0.76 -1.49
N ALA A 58 -12.41 -0.78 -0.51
CA ALA A 58 -12.21 -1.93 0.36
C ALA A 58 -13.49 -2.28 1.15
N ASN A 59 -14.15 -1.27 1.72
CA ASN A 59 -15.42 -1.45 2.42
C ASN A 59 -16.54 -1.96 1.48
N ALA A 60 -16.65 -1.40 0.28
CA ALA A 60 -17.64 -1.83 -0.71
C ALA A 60 -17.42 -3.28 -1.18
N LEU A 61 -16.19 -3.77 -1.10
CA LEU A 61 -15.78 -5.12 -1.52
C LEU A 61 -15.63 -6.09 -0.34
N ASP A 62 -16.01 -5.69 0.86
CA ASP A 62 -15.90 -6.48 2.10
C ASP A 62 -14.46 -6.98 2.36
N MET A 63 -13.47 -6.15 2.02
CA MET A 63 -12.04 -6.49 2.18
C MET A 63 -11.53 -6.17 3.57
N PRO A 64 -10.61 -6.96 4.13
CA PRO A 64 -9.92 -6.60 5.36
C PRO A 64 -9.11 -5.32 5.20
N VAL A 65 -9.19 -4.45 6.21
CA VAL A 65 -8.42 -3.21 6.30
C VAL A 65 -7.62 -3.19 7.60
N ILE A 66 -6.33 -2.89 7.50
CA ILE A 66 -5.40 -2.80 8.62
C ILE A 66 -4.86 -1.37 8.68
N VAL A 67 -5.06 -0.70 9.81
CA VAL A 67 -4.68 0.69 10.01
C VAL A 67 -3.62 0.80 11.08
N THR A 68 -2.55 1.58 10.81
CA THR A 68 -1.57 1.90 11.85
C THR A 68 -1.47 3.39 12.12
N GLU A 69 -1.04 3.72 13.34
CA GLU A 69 -0.70 5.09 13.76
C GLU A 69 0.70 5.08 14.37
N GLN A 70 1.61 5.86 13.77
CA GLN A 70 2.94 6.08 14.31
C GLN A 70 2.88 7.01 15.52
N TYR A 71 3.32 6.55 16.69
CA TYR A 71 3.41 7.32 17.93
C TYR A 71 2.26 8.34 18.12
N PRO A 72 0.99 7.88 18.24
CA PRO A 72 -0.19 8.76 18.20
C PRO A 72 -0.20 9.85 19.29
N LYS A 73 0.45 9.61 20.43
CA LYS A 73 0.61 10.64 21.47
C LYS A 73 1.33 11.91 20.97
N GLY A 74 2.26 11.77 20.02
CA GLY A 74 3.02 12.87 19.45
C GLY A 74 2.50 13.33 18.10
N LEU A 75 2.03 12.39 17.26
CA LEU A 75 1.66 12.65 15.87
C LEU A 75 0.15 12.76 15.63
N GLY A 76 -0.65 12.60 16.68
CA GLY A 76 -2.12 12.64 16.57
C GLY A 76 -2.68 11.36 15.98
N HIS A 77 -3.99 11.36 15.74
CA HIS A 77 -4.71 10.23 15.18
C HIS A 77 -4.84 10.33 13.65
N THR A 78 -5.31 9.26 13.04
CA THR A 78 -5.67 9.21 11.63
C THR A 78 -6.57 10.40 11.27
N VAL A 79 -6.33 11.02 10.12
CA VAL A 79 -7.07 12.18 9.64
C VAL A 79 -8.56 11.88 9.53
N SER A 80 -9.41 12.85 9.87
CA SER A 80 -10.86 12.67 9.99
C SER A 80 -11.55 12.33 8.66
N GLU A 81 -10.93 12.63 7.52
CA GLU A 81 -11.41 12.28 6.18
C GLU A 81 -11.38 10.77 5.90
N LEU A 82 -10.61 10.02 6.68
CA LEU A 82 -10.55 8.56 6.60
C LEU A 82 -11.34 7.96 7.76
N ASP A 83 -12.58 7.53 7.48
CA ASP A 83 -13.41 6.91 8.50
C ASP A 83 -12.88 5.53 8.91
N VAL A 84 -12.11 5.51 9.98
CA VAL A 84 -11.56 4.29 10.60
C VAL A 84 -12.28 3.91 11.89
N SER A 85 -13.43 4.53 12.18
CA SER A 85 -14.16 4.37 13.46
C SER A 85 -14.58 2.93 13.75
N GLN A 86 -14.82 2.12 12.72
CA GLN A 86 -15.20 0.71 12.83
C GLN A 86 -14.00 -0.24 12.63
N LEU A 87 -12.81 0.30 12.47
CA LEU A 87 -11.60 -0.49 12.19
C LEU A 87 -10.71 -0.57 13.44
N LYS A 88 -9.98 -1.66 13.53
CA LYS A 88 -8.93 -1.77 14.54
C LYS A 88 -7.71 -0.96 14.11
N VAL A 89 -7.37 0.06 14.88
CA VAL A 89 -6.18 0.90 14.69
C VAL A 89 -5.06 0.40 15.58
N PHE A 90 -3.88 0.19 15.03
CA PHE A 90 -2.71 -0.33 15.74
C PHE A 90 -1.68 0.78 15.95
N PRO A 91 -1.48 1.27 17.18
CA PRO A 91 -0.40 2.19 17.47
C PRO A 91 0.96 1.49 17.40
N LYS A 92 1.96 2.17 16.85
CA LYS A 92 3.31 1.62 16.74
C LYS A 92 4.38 2.70 16.96
N THR A 93 5.60 2.25 17.25
CA THR A 93 6.81 3.07 17.30
C THR A 93 7.86 2.61 16.28
N HIS A 94 7.78 1.37 15.81
CA HIS A 94 8.55 0.88 14.69
C HIS A 94 8.11 1.54 13.38
N PHE A 95 9.01 1.65 12.41
CA PHE A 95 8.63 2.21 11.10
C PHE A 95 7.76 1.23 10.32
N SER A 96 8.12 -0.05 10.27
CA SER A 96 7.27 -1.06 9.65
C SER A 96 5.92 -1.18 10.36
N MET A 97 4.87 -1.43 9.59
CA MET A 97 3.55 -1.79 10.11
C MET A 97 3.53 -3.18 10.77
N LEU A 98 4.51 -4.04 10.46
CA LEU A 98 4.53 -5.43 10.92
C LEU A 98 5.01 -5.56 12.38
N VAL A 99 4.37 -4.82 13.29
CA VAL A 99 4.52 -5.04 14.73
C VAL A 99 3.78 -6.33 15.15
N PRO A 100 4.14 -6.96 16.28
CA PRO A 100 3.55 -8.24 16.68
C PRO A 100 2.02 -8.26 16.63
N GLU A 101 1.38 -7.20 17.10
CA GLU A 101 -0.09 -7.09 17.14
C GLU A 101 -0.73 -7.06 15.74
N VAL A 102 -0.05 -6.46 14.76
CA VAL A 102 -0.49 -6.45 13.35
C VAL A 102 -0.26 -7.82 12.72
N VAL A 103 0.91 -8.42 12.94
CA VAL A 103 1.23 -9.77 12.44
C VAL A 103 0.23 -10.80 12.98
N ASP A 104 -0.07 -10.76 14.27
CA ASP A 104 -1.04 -11.66 14.88
C ASP A 104 -2.45 -11.41 14.34
N HIS A 105 -2.81 -10.17 14.07
CA HIS A 105 -4.09 -9.85 13.41
C HIS A 105 -4.15 -10.40 11.98
N ILE A 106 -3.11 -10.22 11.18
CA ILE A 106 -3.03 -10.79 9.81
C ILE A 106 -3.22 -12.30 9.84
N LYS A 107 -2.62 -13.01 10.79
CA LYS A 107 -2.81 -14.47 10.95
C LYS A 107 -4.24 -14.89 11.25
N THR A 108 -5.07 -14.00 11.81
CA THR A 108 -6.51 -14.28 12.00
C THR A 108 -7.31 -14.14 10.72
N LEU A 109 -6.79 -13.43 9.73
CA LEU A 109 -7.42 -13.23 8.43
C LEU A 109 -7.08 -14.44 7.55
N LYS A 110 -8.13 -15.12 7.09
CA LYS A 110 -7.95 -16.35 6.33
C LYS A 110 -7.32 -16.06 4.95
N ASP A 111 -6.27 -16.82 4.64
CA ASP A 111 -5.66 -16.90 3.31
C ASP A 111 -5.05 -15.59 2.77
N ILE A 112 -4.82 -14.56 3.60
CA ILE A 112 -4.20 -13.30 3.15
C ILE A 112 -2.72 -13.52 2.82
N ASN A 113 -2.35 -13.31 1.57
CA ASN A 113 -0.98 -13.36 1.08
C ASN A 113 -0.67 -12.26 0.03
N SER A 114 -1.60 -11.34 -0.15
CA SER A 114 -1.48 -10.17 -1.01
C SER A 114 -1.95 -8.94 -0.24
N VAL A 115 -1.28 -7.81 -0.43
CA VAL A 115 -1.66 -6.56 0.20
C VAL A 115 -1.62 -5.40 -0.78
N MET A 116 -2.53 -4.45 -0.59
CA MET A 116 -2.44 -3.10 -1.16
C MET A 116 -2.01 -2.16 -0.05
N ILE A 117 -1.08 -1.26 -0.31
CA ILE A 117 -0.61 -0.31 0.70
C ILE A 117 -0.80 1.13 0.24
N CYS A 118 -1.39 1.95 1.11
CA CYS A 118 -1.53 3.40 1.01
C CYS A 118 -0.92 4.06 2.24
N GLY A 119 -0.38 5.27 2.11
CA GLY A 119 -0.01 6.08 3.28
C GLY A 119 1.38 6.70 3.23
N ILE A 120 1.92 6.95 4.39
CA ILE A 120 3.13 7.74 4.60
C ILE A 120 4.06 7.16 5.68
N GLU A 121 5.33 7.61 5.73
CA GLU A 121 6.07 8.22 4.62
C GLU A 121 6.55 7.13 3.67
N ASN A 122 6.46 7.40 2.36
CA ASN A 122 6.77 6.40 1.34
C ASN A 122 8.18 5.80 1.49
N HIS A 123 9.18 6.62 1.86
CA HIS A 123 10.57 6.21 2.06
C HIS A 123 10.91 5.70 3.47
N VAL A 124 9.95 5.70 4.38
CA VAL A 124 10.14 5.24 5.77
C VAL A 124 9.17 4.11 6.10
N CYS A 125 7.98 4.44 6.64
CA CYS A 125 7.04 3.42 7.14
C CYS A 125 6.53 2.52 6.02
N VAL A 126 6.16 3.10 4.87
CA VAL A 126 5.68 2.31 3.72
C VAL A 126 6.80 1.41 3.19
N GLN A 127 7.99 1.96 2.92
CA GLN A 127 9.10 1.18 2.37
C GLN A 127 9.54 0.04 3.30
N ASN A 128 9.68 0.29 4.60
CA ASN A 128 10.05 -0.78 5.54
C ASN A 128 8.98 -1.87 5.58
N THR A 129 7.70 -1.49 5.61
CA THR A 129 6.59 -2.45 5.58
C THR A 129 6.60 -3.30 4.29
N VAL A 130 6.81 -2.66 3.15
CA VAL A 130 6.87 -3.36 1.85
C VAL A 130 8.01 -4.36 1.81
N LEU A 131 9.19 -3.99 2.28
CA LEU A 131 10.35 -4.88 2.27
C LEU A 131 10.15 -6.09 3.20
N ASP A 132 9.62 -5.88 4.40
CA ASP A 132 9.30 -6.95 5.34
C ASP A 132 8.25 -7.91 4.76
N LEU A 133 7.18 -7.37 4.14
CA LEU A 133 6.14 -8.19 3.50
C LEU A 133 6.67 -9.02 2.33
N LEU A 134 7.58 -8.45 1.52
CA LEU A 134 8.21 -9.17 0.42
C LEU A 134 9.11 -10.30 0.94
N GLU A 135 9.84 -10.07 2.05
CA GLU A 135 10.63 -11.10 2.72
C GLU A 135 9.75 -12.25 3.22
N ASP A 136 8.55 -11.92 3.73
CA ASP A 136 7.53 -12.89 4.13
C ASP A 136 6.73 -13.49 2.96
N ASN A 137 7.16 -13.25 1.71
CA ASN A 137 6.57 -13.77 0.48
C ASN A 137 5.15 -13.29 0.17
N PHE A 138 4.73 -12.13 0.64
CA PHE A 138 3.50 -11.49 0.20
C PHE A 138 3.65 -10.90 -1.21
N ASP A 139 2.56 -10.88 -1.98
CA ASP A 139 2.43 -10.01 -3.13
C ASP A 139 2.04 -8.60 -2.65
N VAL A 140 2.89 -7.61 -2.92
CA VAL A 140 2.69 -6.25 -2.41
C VAL A 140 2.38 -5.28 -3.55
N HIS A 141 1.22 -4.63 -3.46
CA HIS A 141 0.76 -3.64 -4.43
C HIS A 141 0.80 -2.24 -3.81
N LEU A 142 1.70 -1.43 -4.31
CA LEU A 142 1.92 -0.07 -3.84
C LEU A 142 1.01 0.89 -4.63
N ILE A 143 0.06 1.53 -3.95
CA ILE A 143 -0.88 2.48 -4.55
C ILE A 143 -0.18 3.85 -4.64
N ALA A 144 0.50 4.08 -5.76
CA ALA A 144 1.41 5.20 -5.91
C ALA A 144 0.75 6.57 -5.73
N ASP A 145 -0.47 6.73 -6.23
CA ASP A 145 -1.27 7.95 -6.10
C ASP A 145 -1.88 8.14 -4.69
N ALA A 146 -1.70 7.15 -3.79
CA ALA A 146 -2.10 7.24 -2.37
C ALA A 146 -0.90 7.18 -1.40
N CYS A 147 0.34 7.30 -1.90
CA CYS A 147 1.55 7.31 -1.08
C CYS A 147 2.36 8.58 -1.33
N SER A 148 2.94 9.17 -0.27
CA SER A 148 3.82 10.33 -0.41
C SER A 148 4.86 10.40 0.70
N SER A 149 5.76 11.39 0.59
CA SER A 149 6.81 11.72 1.54
C SER A 149 6.91 13.24 1.70
N ARG A 150 7.73 13.70 2.65
CA ARG A 150 8.00 15.13 2.83
C ARG A 150 8.79 15.74 1.67
N SER A 151 9.55 14.93 0.93
CA SER A 151 10.23 15.39 -0.29
C SER A 151 9.85 14.51 -1.48
N MET A 152 9.82 15.08 -2.68
CA MET A 152 9.57 14.33 -3.91
C MET A 152 10.75 13.42 -4.25
N THR A 153 11.98 13.83 -3.91
CA THR A 153 13.17 12.98 -4.10
C THR A 153 13.03 11.68 -3.33
N ASP A 154 12.75 11.75 -2.02
CA ASP A 154 12.55 10.55 -1.19
C ASP A 154 11.38 9.70 -1.68
N ARG A 155 10.28 10.35 -2.10
CA ARG A 155 9.10 9.67 -2.62
C ARG A 155 9.42 8.83 -3.85
N ILE A 156 10.14 9.40 -4.84
CA ILE A 156 10.43 8.75 -6.12
C ILE A 156 11.44 7.61 -5.93
N TYR A 157 12.53 7.85 -5.21
CA TYR A 157 13.53 6.80 -4.97
C TYR A 157 12.97 5.65 -4.14
N ALA A 158 12.04 5.92 -3.22
CA ALA A 158 11.34 4.87 -2.50
C ALA A 158 10.48 3.99 -3.43
N PHE A 159 9.73 4.58 -4.36
CA PHE A 159 9.00 3.81 -5.36
C PHE A 159 9.91 2.92 -6.18
N GLN A 160 11.02 3.48 -6.68
CA GLN A 160 11.98 2.70 -7.46
C GLN A 160 12.54 1.54 -6.63
N ARG A 161 13.02 1.80 -5.40
CA ARG A 161 13.56 0.76 -4.53
C ARG A 161 12.56 -0.36 -4.25
N MET A 162 11.32 -0.03 -3.93
CA MET A 162 10.29 -1.03 -3.65
C MET A 162 9.93 -1.83 -4.91
N LYS A 163 9.84 -1.18 -6.07
CA LYS A 163 9.65 -1.84 -7.37
C LYS A 163 10.79 -2.82 -7.68
N ASP A 164 12.04 -2.40 -7.51
CA ASP A 164 13.23 -3.23 -7.76
C ASP A 164 13.31 -4.42 -6.79
N ALA A 165 12.77 -4.27 -5.57
CA ALA A 165 12.63 -5.35 -4.60
C ALA A 165 11.52 -6.36 -4.93
N GLY A 166 10.63 -6.04 -5.88
CA GLY A 166 9.58 -6.93 -6.35
C GLY A 166 8.14 -6.49 -6.02
N ALA A 167 7.94 -5.30 -5.47
CA ALA A 167 6.59 -4.74 -5.30
C ALA A 167 6.00 -4.28 -6.64
N TYR A 168 4.68 -4.41 -6.77
CA TYR A 168 3.92 -3.95 -7.92
C TYR A 168 3.46 -2.51 -7.69
N VAL A 169 3.97 -1.57 -8.48
CA VAL A 169 3.55 -0.17 -8.42
C VAL A 169 2.34 0.03 -9.33
N THR A 170 1.25 0.55 -8.78
CA THR A 170 -0.01 0.73 -9.49
C THR A 170 -0.74 1.99 -9.00
N THR A 171 -1.92 2.29 -9.57
CA THR A 171 -2.78 3.39 -9.15
C THR A 171 -4.06 2.88 -8.51
N SER A 172 -4.73 3.74 -7.75
CA SER A 172 -5.99 3.42 -7.07
C SER A 172 -7.08 2.93 -8.03
N GLU A 173 -7.29 3.61 -9.16
CA GLU A 173 -8.30 3.23 -10.14
C GLU A 173 -7.98 1.89 -10.80
N SER A 174 -6.73 1.69 -11.22
CA SER A 174 -6.28 0.42 -11.81
C SER A 174 -6.51 -0.75 -10.85
N MET A 175 -6.20 -0.54 -9.57
CA MET A 175 -6.36 -1.57 -8.53
C MET A 175 -7.83 -1.88 -8.26
N LEU A 176 -8.68 -0.86 -8.07
CA LEU A 176 -10.12 -1.07 -7.81
C LEU A 176 -10.81 -1.79 -8.97
N LEU A 177 -10.45 -1.46 -10.22
CA LEU A 177 -10.97 -2.16 -11.39
C LEU A 177 -10.43 -3.58 -11.52
N ALA A 178 -9.17 -3.82 -11.19
CA ALA A 178 -8.60 -5.17 -11.18
C ALA A 178 -9.31 -6.09 -10.17
N LEU A 179 -9.67 -5.58 -8.98
CA LEU A 179 -10.37 -6.34 -7.95
C LEU A 179 -11.76 -6.79 -8.38
N VAL A 180 -12.51 -5.95 -9.08
CA VAL A 180 -13.85 -6.32 -9.59
C VAL A 180 -13.78 -7.12 -10.90
N GLY A 181 -12.69 -7.04 -11.64
CA GLY A 181 -12.42 -7.84 -12.83
C GLY A 181 -13.34 -7.59 -14.03
N GLY A 182 -14.49 -6.94 -13.86
CA GLY A 182 -15.41 -6.62 -14.95
C GLY A 182 -16.78 -6.11 -14.50
N ALA A 183 -17.56 -5.61 -15.48
CA ALA A 183 -18.87 -4.99 -15.25
C ALA A 183 -19.95 -5.96 -14.72
N SER A 184 -19.73 -7.26 -14.83
CA SER A 184 -20.64 -8.28 -14.30
C SER A 184 -20.49 -8.52 -12.79
N HIS A 185 -19.45 -7.95 -12.16
CA HIS A 185 -19.25 -8.10 -10.72
C HIS A 185 -20.40 -7.46 -9.92
N PRO A 186 -20.98 -8.12 -8.88
CA PRO A 186 -22.13 -7.59 -8.15
C PRO A 186 -21.90 -6.19 -7.55
N ARG A 187 -20.66 -5.85 -7.20
CA ARG A 187 -20.27 -4.57 -6.61
C ARG A 187 -19.72 -3.57 -7.64
N PHE A 188 -19.73 -3.90 -8.94
CA PHE A 188 -19.14 -3.04 -9.97
C PHE A 188 -19.67 -1.61 -9.94
N LYS A 189 -21.00 -1.42 -9.81
CA LYS A 189 -21.61 -0.08 -9.78
C LYS A 189 -21.12 0.76 -8.59
N GLN A 190 -20.83 0.14 -7.46
CA GLN A 190 -20.30 0.84 -6.27
C GLN A 190 -18.88 1.33 -6.55
N ILE A 191 -18.03 0.47 -7.11
CA ILE A 191 -16.66 0.84 -7.50
C ILE A 191 -16.68 1.90 -8.62
N GLN A 192 -17.54 1.73 -9.63
CA GLN A 192 -17.71 2.72 -10.69
C GLN A 192 -18.04 4.10 -10.13
N LYS A 193 -18.94 4.21 -9.14
CA LYS A 193 -19.29 5.48 -8.49
C LYS A 193 -18.06 6.16 -7.83
N ILE A 194 -17.17 5.38 -7.21
CA ILE A 194 -15.95 5.90 -6.58
C ILE A 194 -15.00 6.50 -7.63
N ILE A 195 -14.87 5.87 -8.80
CA ILE A 195 -13.92 6.25 -9.84
C ILE A 195 -14.49 7.16 -10.93
N MET A 196 -15.80 7.49 -10.90
CA MET A 196 -16.43 8.38 -11.91
C MET A 196 -15.78 9.75 -12.00
N THR A 197 -15.30 10.28 -10.88
CA THR A 197 -14.47 11.48 -10.85
C THR A 197 -13.02 11.05 -10.86
N SER A 198 -12.21 11.61 -11.75
CA SER A 198 -10.77 11.33 -11.81
C SER A 198 -10.11 11.58 -10.45
N ALA A 199 -9.10 10.77 -10.13
CA ALA A 199 -8.29 11.02 -8.96
C ALA A 199 -7.59 12.38 -9.08
N PRO A 200 -7.36 13.10 -7.97
CA PRO A 200 -6.63 14.36 -8.00
C PRO A 200 -5.18 14.13 -8.46
N ASP A 201 -4.56 15.15 -9.04
CA ASP A 201 -3.13 15.12 -9.31
C ASP A 201 -2.36 15.06 -7.98
N THR A 202 -1.63 13.99 -7.78
CA THR A 202 -0.80 13.75 -6.59
C THR A 202 0.68 14.08 -6.83
N GLY A 203 1.00 14.80 -7.92
CA GLY A 203 2.35 15.27 -8.23
C GLY A 203 3.27 14.23 -8.87
N LEU A 204 2.77 13.07 -9.23
CA LEU A 204 3.60 12.02 -9.85
C LEU A 204 4.01 12.38 -11.29
N LEU A 205 3.15 13.12 -12.01
CA LEU A 205 3.40 13.53 -13.39
C LEU A 205 4.05 14.91 -13.51
N THR A 206 3.88 15.80 -12.54
CA THR A 206 4.46 17.16 -12.58
C THR A 206 5.98 17.14 -12.44
N THR A 207 6.56 16.07 -11.97
CA THR A 207 8.01 15.88 -11.90
C THR A 207 8.64 15.56 -13.27
N ILE A 208 7.82 15.40 -14.32
CA ILE A 208 8.28 14.93 -15.64
C ILE A 208 8.02 15.98 -16.72
N LYS A 209 8.37 17.25 -16.43
CA LYS A 209 8.60 18.19 -17.53
C LYS A 209 10.01 17.96 -18.06
N GLY A 210 10.17 16.97 -18.94
CA GLY A 210 11.38 16.80 -19.72
C GLY A 210 11.93 15.38 -19.88
N GLU A 211 11.55 14.40 -19.07
CA GLU A 211 12.02 13.02 -19.23
C GLU A 211 10.89 12.04 -18.96
N THR A 212 10.70 11.10 -19.87
CA THR A 212 9.78 9.97 -19.71
C THR A 212 10.19 9.16 -18.48
N ALA A 213 9.39 9.25 -17.41
CA ALA A 213 9.58 8.37 -16.28
C ALA A 213 9.16 6.95 -16.66
N VAL A 214 10.04 6.09 -16.36
CA VAL A 214 10.06 4.64 -16.22
C VAL A 214 10.84 3.94 -17.28
#